data_b819d6a593dbce61de184d309b6ef51e
#
_entry.id   b819d6a593dbce61de184d309b6ef51e
#
_cell.length_a   1.000
_cell.length_b   1.000
_cell.length_c   1.000
_cell.angle_alpha   90.00
_cell.angle_beta   90.00
_cell.angle_gamma   90.00
#
_symmetry.space_group_name_H-M   'P 1'
#
loop_
_entity.id
_entity.type
_entity.pdbx_description
1 polymer ?
#
loop_
_entity_poly.entity_id
_entity_poly.type
_entity_poly.pdbx_seq_one_letter_code
_entity_poly.pdbx_strand_id
1 'polypeptide(L)'
;MSLLTGCSLTPPKTFTFQADVPENFTVTGTANYKPAPGETCIAPTGEAFTTGSLFFKPEQPKTAHQVEFKVPLTDDDHGCSMVLRGLKLTIEGQWGPRELDMGQETASFSVSDDPSEQTPVVQVFKGQCQWLFRTMGPYRYIVKIPKCRALNANGDMEKRMIGGRLHRDLLADSTVKLVLSVAKEEEPAVGDNWVKFPQGWKRCMGEDLDDRDAFCFGNTTDFKPFKMPDGRDCTVYPNCTEQEQ
;
A
#
# COMPACT_ATOMS: atom_id res chain seq x y z
N MET A 1 10.62 21.36 -54.27
CA MET A 1 10.80 21.80 -52.88
C MET A 1 9.69 21.14 -52.06
N SER A 2 9.96 19.98 -51.44
CA SER A 2 8.98 19.27 -50.57
C SER A 2 9.14 19.79 -49.15
N LEU A 3 8.12 20.45 -48.64
CA LEU A 3 8.03 20.87 -47.26
C LEU A 3 7.69 19.61 -46.41
N LEU A 4 8.67 19.13 -45.67
CA LEU A 4 8.47 18.13 -44.58
C LEU A 4 7.81 18.86 -43.41
N THR A 5 6.48 18.77 -43.29
CA THR A 5 5.75 19.13 -42.07
C THR A 5 6.07 18.09 -41.03
N GLY A 6 7.07 18.37 -40.22
CA GLY A 6 7.33 17.55 -38.99
C GLY A 6 6.16 17.75 -38.05
N CYS A 7 5.45 16.68 -37.73
CA CYS A 7 4.55 16.63 -36.58
C CYS A 7 5.36 16.85 -35.30
N SER A 8 5.28 18.05 -34.73
CA SER A 8 5.81 18.33 -33.40
C SER A 8 4.92 17.62 -32.38
N LEU A 9 5.32 16.44 -31.93
CA LEU A 9 4.67 15.75 -30.82
C LEU A 9 4.98 16.54 -29.55
N THR A 10 4.03 17.33 -29.10
CA THR A 10 4.12 17.97 -27.78
C THR A 10 4.12 16.84 -26.72
N PRO A 11 5.12 16.77 -25.83
CA PRO A 11 5.13 15.73 -24.81
C PRO A 11 3.86 15.82 -23.92
N PRO A 12 3.33 14.71 -23.45
CA PRO A 12 2.14 14.71 -22.61
C PRO A 12 2.41 15.52 -21.32
N LYS A 13 1.41 16.27 -20.87
CA LYS A 13 1.47 16.92 -19.56
C LYS A 13 1.57 15.86 -18.48
N THR A 14 2.40 16.11 -17.49
CA THR A 14 2.64 15.20 -16.37
C THR A 14 2.37 15.89 -15.04
N PHE A 15 2.17 15.12 -13.99
CA PHE A 15 2.38 15.57 -12.60
C PHE A 15 3.46 14.72 -11.95
N THR A 16 4.06 15.24 -10.90
CA THR A 16 5.04 14.52 -10.10
C THR A 16 4.34 13.90 -8.89
N PHE A 17 4.41 12.56 -8.77
CA PHE A 17 4.05 11.88 -7.54
C PHE A 17 5.32 11.59 -6.75
N GLN A 18 5.36 12.03 -5.47
CA GLN A 18 6.46 11.78 -4.55
C GLN A 18 5.97 10.98 -3.35
N ALA A 19 6.76 10.03 -2.86
CA ALA A 19 6.52 9.37 -1.59
C ALA A 19 7.76 9.38 -0.71
N ASP A 20 7.62 9.88 0.53
CA ASP A 20 8.60 9.64 1.59
C ASP A 20 8.33 8.23 2.15
N VAL A 21 9.27 7.33 1.97
CA VAL A 21 9.13 5.90 2.24
C VAL A 21 10.00 5.53 3.44
N PRO A 22 9.45 4.91 4.49
CA PRO A 22 10.21 4.50 5.66
C PRO A 22 11.17 3.34 5.36
N GLU A 23 12.09 3.10 6.25
CA GLU A 23 13.04 1.98 6.17
C GLU A 23 12.32 0.64 5.99
N ASN A 24 12.89 -0.24 5.17
CA ASN A 24 12.37 -1.57 4.82
C ASN A 24 11.01 -1.56 4.09
N PHE A 25 10.59 -0.42 3.55
CA PHE A 25 9.43 -0.32 2.68
C PHE A 25 9.84 0.11 1.28
N THR A 26 9.01 -0.25 0.29
CA THR A 26 9.08 0.22 -1.09
C THR A 26 7.70 0.64 -1.57
N VAL A 27 7.65 1.54 -2.54
CA VAL A 27 6.41 2.01 -3.16
C VAL A 27 6.56 1.92 -4.66
N THR A 28 5.66 1.18 -5.30
CA THR A 28 5.52 1.14 -6.75
C THR A 28 4.18 1.74 -7.18
N GLY A 29 4.08 2.20 -8.42
CA GLY A 29 2.90 2.87 -8.93
C GLY A 29 2.32 2.19 -10.17
N THR A 30 1.00 2.29 -10.34
CA THR A 30 0.27 1.94 -11.55
C THR A 30 -0.68 3.07 -11.88
N ALA A 31 -0.36 3.84 -12.92
CA ALA A 31 -1.30 4.80 -13.50
C ALA A 31 -2.32 4.04 -14.34
N ASN A 32 -3.60 4.27 -14.09
CA ASN A 32 -4.70 3.64 -14.81
C ASN A 32 -5.39 4.68 -15.68
N TYR A 33 -5.61 4.32 -16.94
CA TYR A 33 -6.20 5.18 -17.95
C TYR A 33 -7.55 4.62 -18.42
N LYS A 34 -8.38 5.49 -18.94
CA LYS A 34 -9.63 5.18 -19.66
C LYS A 34 -9.62 5.90 -21.01
N PRO A 35 -10.39 5.44 -22.01
CA PRO A 35 -10.58 6.19 -23.25
C PRO A 35 -10.95 7.65 -22.99
N ALA A 36 -10.40 8.55 -23.78
CA ALA A 36 -10.80 9.96 -23.74
C ALA A 36 -12.30 10.10 -24.08
N PRO A 37 -12.98 11.16 -23.63
CA PRO A 37 -14.38 11.36 -23.96
C PRO A 37 -14.64 11.33 -25.47
N GLY A 38 -15.54 10.44 -25.90
CA GLY A 38 -15.88 10.24 -27.30
C GLY A 38 -15.03 9.22 -28.07
N GLU A 39 -13.96 8.69 -27.45
CA GLU A 39 -13.11 7.66 -28.05
C GLU A 39 -13.70 6.27 -27.87
N THR A 40 -13.52 5.43 -28.91
CA THR A 40 -13.77 3.99 -28.86
C THR A 40 -12.50 3.28 -29.23
N CYS A 41 -11.86 2.66 -28.23
CA CYS A 41 -10.58 2.03 -28.39
C CYS A 41 -10.72 0.59 -28.84
N ILE A 42 -10.05 0.23 -29.93
CA ILE A 42 -10.05 -1.11 -30.51
C ILE A 42 -8.60 -1.64 -30.55
N ALA A 43 -8.37 -2.77 -29.93
CA ALA A 43 -7.07 -3.44 -29.96
C ALA A 43 -6.74 -3.95 -31.39
N PRO A 44 -5.45 -4.22 -31.72
CA PRO A 44 -5.08 -4.83 -32.99
C PRO A 44 -5.76 -6.16 -33.28
N THR A 45 -6.26 -6.85 -32.26
CA THR A 45 -7.06 -8.07 -32.35
C THR A 45 -8.50 -7.82 -32.81
N GLY A 46 -8.93 -6.55 -32.90
CA GLY A 46 -10.32 -6.16 -33.22
C GLY A 46 -11.25 -6.10 -32.01
N GLU A 47 -10.76 -6.39 -30.80
CA GLU A 47 -11.54 -6.30 -29.57
C GLU A 47 -11.55 -4.90 -28.97
N ALA A 48 -12.69 -4.46 -28.45
CA ALA A 48 -12.79 -3.19 -27.75
C ALA A 48 -12.13 -3.28 -26.37
N PHE A 49 -11.39 -2.24 -25.97
CA PHE A 49 -10.83 -2.13 -24.63
C PHE A 49 -11.17 -0.79 -23.98
N THR A 50 -11.23 -0.78 -22.66
CA THR A 50 -11.67 0.37 -21.86
C THR A 50 -10.66 0.79 -20.79
N THR A 51 -9.50 0.14 -20.73
CA THR A 51 -8.49 0.38 -19.72
C THR A 51 -7.09 0.27 -20.29
N GLY A 52 -6.21 1.20 -19.91
CA GLY A 52 -4.77 1.15 -20.12
C GLY A 52 -4.05 1.29 -18.78
N SER A 53 -2.78 0.88 -18.71
CA SER A 53 -2.00 0.98 -17.49
C SER A 53 -0.52 1.25 -17.78
N LEU A 54 0.08 2.16 -17.00
CA LEU A 54 1.52 2.44 -17.00
C LEU A 54 2.11 2.14 -15.63
N PHE A 55 3.19 1.35 -15.61
CA PHE A 55 3.80 0.88 -14.37
C PHE A 55 5.06 1.66 -14.03
N PHE A 56 5.23 2.01 -12.75
CA PHE A 56 6.40 2.66 -12.19
C PHE A 56 7.02 1.76 -11.13
N LYS A 57 8.20 1.23 -11.40
CA LYS A 57 8.95 0.35 -10.50
C LYS A 57 10.43 0.76 -10.45
N PRO A 58 10.75 1.93 -9.86
CA PRO A 58 12.15 2.33 -9.68
C PRO A 58 12.86 1.41 -8.71
N GLU A 59 14.17 1.33 -8.82
CA GLU A 59 15.01 0.71 -7.79
C GLU A 59 14.96 1.56 -6.51
N GLN A 60 14.82 0.91 -5.36
CA GLN A 60 14.68 1.58 -4.07
C GLN A 60 15.61 0.94 -3.04
N PRO A 61 16.30 1.76 -2.21
CA PRO A 61 17.14 1.26 -1.13
C PRO A 61 16.25 0.73 0.02
N LYS A 62 16.84 -0.07 0.90
CA LYS A 62 16.17 -0.53 2.12
C LYS A 62 16.11 0.54 3.22
N THR A 63 16.94 1.56 3.16
CA THR A 63 16.91 2.70 4.09
C THR A 63 15.73 3.63 3.80
N ALA A 64 15.36 4.50 4.74
CA ALA A 64 14.38 5.53 4.49
C ALA A 64 14.83 6.43 3.32
N HIS A 65 13.91 6.70 2.39
CA HIS A 65 14.20 7.40 1.13
C HIS A 65 12.96 8.11 0.57
N GLN A 66 13.16 8.83 -0.52
CA GLN A 66 12.09 9.39 -1.32
C GLN A 66 12.06 8.71 -2.68
N VAL A 67 10.87 8.35 -3.14
CA VAL A 67 10.62 7.86 -4.50
C VAL A 67 9.79 8.88 -5.27
N GLU A 68 10.04 8.98 -6.58
CA GLU A 68 9.36 9.93 -7.46
C GLU A 68 8.94 9.25 -8.77
N PHE A 69 7.70 9.56 -9.22
CA PHE A 69 7.18 9.17 -10.53
C PHE A 69 6.70 10.41 -11.28
N LYS A 70 7.04 10.52 -12.57
CA LYS A 70 6.40 11.45 -13.48
C LYS A 70 5.24 10.75 -14.17
N VAL A 71 4.03 11.10 -13.78
CA VAL A 71 2.80 10.44 -14.22
C VAL A 71 2.15 11.24 -15.35
N PRO A 72 2.08 10.73 -16.59
CA PRO A 72 1.40 11.39 -17.69
C PRO A 72 -0.11 11.51 -17.43
N LEU A 73 -0.70 12.66 -17.78
CA LEU A 73 -2.15 12.87 -17.68
C LEU A 73 -2.91 12.24 -18.84
N THR A 74 -2.21 11.97 -19.94
CA THR A 74 -2.74 11.29 -21.12
C THR A 74 -1.74 10.24 -21.59
N ASP A 75 -2.24 9.23 -22.27
CA ASP A 75 -1.46 8.16 -22.89
C ASP A 75 -2.05 7.87 -24.27
N ASP A 76 -1.30 7.20 -25.13
CA ASP A 76 -1.79 6.65 -26.38
C ASP A 76 -1.57 5.15 -26.38
N ASP A 77 -2.66 4.42 -26.49
CA ASP A 77 -2.63 2.96 -26.54
C ASP A 77 -3.17 2.49 -27.89
N HIS A 78 -2.26 2.02 -28.76
CA HIS A 78 -2.57 1.58 -30.12
C HIS A 78 -3.30 2.66 -30.98
N GLY A 79 -2.90 3.93 -30.84
CA GLY A 79 -3.53 5.05 -31.54
C GLY A 79 -4.86 5.51 -30.95
N CYS A 80 -5.20 5.00 -29.76
CA CYS A 80 -6.36 5.43 -29.00
C CYS A 80 -5.97 6.41 -27.90
N SER A 81 -6.55 7.61 -27.92
CA SER A 81 -6.29 8.61 -26.88
C SER A 81 -6.88 8.18 -25.55
N MET A 82 -6.04 8.12 -24.53
CA MET A 82 -6.39 7.73 -23.17
C MET A 82 -6.18 8.87 -22.18
N VAL A 83 -7.03 8.95 -21.17
CA VAL A 83 -6.90 9.94 -20.08
C VAL A 83 -6.73 9.25 -18.74
N LEU A 84 -5.88 9.81 -17.88
CA LEU A 84 -5.61 9.27 -16.55
C LEU A 84 -6.90 9.21 -15.74
N ARG A 85 -7.20 8.03 -15.20
CA ARG A 85 -8.33 7.76 -14.31
C ARG A 85 -7.93 7.75 -12.83
N GLY A 86 -6.70 7.35 -12.54
CA GLY A 86 -6.19 7.29 -11.18
C GLY A 86 -4.81 6.68 -11.10
N LEU A 87 -4.22 6.78 -9.91
CA LEU A 87 -2.93 6.19 -9.56
C LEU A 87 -3.14 5.22 -8.40
N LYS A 88 -2.82 3.95 -8.62
CA LYS A 88 -2.76 2.94 -7.58
C LYS A 88 -1.30 2.76 -7.15
N LEU A 89 -1.06 2.72 -5.85
CA LEU A 89 0.24 2.40 -5.30
C LEU A 89 0.20 1.02 -4.66
N THR A 90 1.28 0.28 -4.78
CA THR A 90 1.58 -0.89 -3.97
C THR A 90 2.65 -0.50 -2.97
N ILE A 91 2.34 -0.63 -1.69
CA ILE A 91 3.23 -0.39 -0.57
C ILE A 91 3.66 -1.76 -0.08
N GLU A 92 4.94 -2.08 -0.21
CA GLU A 92 5.50 -3.36 0.20
C GLU A 92 6.45 -3.12 1.37
N GLY A 93 6.30 -3.89 2.45
CA GLY A 93 7.16 -3.84 3.62
C GLY A 93 7.84 -5.18 3.86
N GLN A 94 9.13 -5.15 4.20
CA GLN A 94 9.91 -6.31 4.62
C GLN A 94 10.14 -6.25 6.13
N TRP A 95 9.65 -7.26 6.87
CA TRP A 95 9.72 -7.29 8.34
C TRP A 95 10.76 -8.28 8.88
N GLY A 96 11.41 -9.05 8.03
CA GLY A 96 12.44 -10.02 8.43
C GLY A 96 13.45 -10.29 7.30
N PRO A 97 14.45 -11.15 7.54
CA PRO A 97 15.56 -11.34 6.61
C PRO A 97 15.24 -12.24 5.40
N ARG A 98 14.18 -13.07 5.48
CA ARG A 98 13.83 -13.99 4.38
C ARG A 98 13.03 -13.25 3.31
N GLU A 99 13.10 -13.69 2.06
CA GLU A 99 12.29 -13.15 0.95
C GLU A 99 10.78 -13.18 1.24
N LEU A 100 10.33 -14.21 1.96
CA LEU A 100 8.93 -14.38 2.33
C LEU A 100 8.50 -13.53 3.54
N ASP A 101 9.45 -12.88 4.22
CA ASP A 101 9.17 -11.99 5.36
C ASP A 101 8.74 -10.60 4.88
N MET A 102 7.75 -10.58 4.00
CA MET A 102 7.22 -9.38 3.37
C MET A 102 5.69 -9.36 3.40
N GLY A 103 5.14 -8.19 3.26
CA GLY A 103 3.70 -8.01 3.12
C GLY A 103 3.39 -6.76 2.29
N GLN A 104 2.20 -6.73 1.71
CA GLN A 104 1.79 -5.68 0.81
C GLN A 104 0.47 -5.05 1.26
N GLU A 105 0.34 -3.76 1.00
CA GLU A 105 -0.90 -3.00 1.13
C GLU A 105 -1.02 -2.03 -0.06
N THR A 106 -2.18 -1.45 -0.25
CA THR A 106 -2.44 -0.55 -1.39
C THR A 106 -2.88 0.83 -0.94
N ALA A 107 -2.53 1.83 -1.76
CA ALA A 107 -3.10 3.17 -1.70
C ALA A 107 -3.67 3.55 -3.06
N SER A 108 -4.72 4.37 -3.10
CA SER A 108 -5.39 4.70 -4.36
C SER A 108 -5.78 6.17 -4.42
N PHE A 109 -5.44 6.80 -5.54
CA PHE A 109 -5.79 8.17 -5.87
C PHE A 109 -6.65 8.15 -7.14
N SER A 110 -7.91 8.59 -7.04
CA SER A 110 -8.80 8.75 -8.19
C SER A 110 -8.63 10.13 -8.80
N VAL A 111 -8.77 10.25 -10.12
CA VAL A 111 -8.78 11.54 -10.82
C VAL A 111 -10.21 11.87 -11.20
N SER A 112 -10.67 13.06 -10.80
CA SER A 112 -12.00 13.62 -11.05
C SER A 112 -11.92 14.74 -12.08
N ASP A 113 -12.97 14.85 -12.88
CA ASP A 113 -13.21 15.96 -13.83
C ASP A 113 -14.27 16.93 -13.28
N ASP A 114 -14.69 16.79 -12.00
CA ASP A 114 -15.72 17.61 -11.38
C ASP A 114 -15.16 18.99 -10.99
N PRO A 115 -15.62 20.09 -11.60
CA PRO A 115 -15.11 21.44 -11.34
C PRO A 115 -15.50 21.98 -9.96
N SER A 116 -16.43 21.34 -9.25
CA SER A 116 -16.81 21.74 -7.88
C SER A 116 -15.77 21.40 -6.82
N GLU A 117 -14.81 20.51 -7.14
CA GLU A 117 -13.77 20.07 -6.23
C GLU A 117 -12.51 20.94 -6.36
N GLN A 118 -12.40 21.95 -5.51
CA GLN A 118 -11.16 22.74 -5.41
C GLN A 118 -10.08 21.97 -4.64
N THR A 119 -9.00 21.62 -5.33
CA THR A 119 -7.87 20.90 -4.74
C THR A 119 -6.61 21.79 -4.80
N PRO A 120 -5.79 21.90 -3.76
CA PRO A 120 -4.54 22.68 -3.82
C PRO A 120 -3.56 22.10 -4.84
N VAL A 121 -2.71 22.93 -5.40
CA VAL A 121 -1.68 22.56 -6.41
C VAL A 121 -0.70 21.54 -5.85
N VAL A 122 -0.39 21.62 -4.57
CA VAL A 122 0.42 20.62 -3.84
C VAL A 122 -0.47 19.93 -2.84
N GLN A 123 -0.63 18.62 -2.99
CA GLN A 123 -1.40 17.80 -2.08
C GLN A 123 -0.49 16.90 -1.29
N VAL A 124 -0.56 17.00 0.03
CA VAL A 124 0.21 16.15 0.93
C VAL A 124 -0.75 15.20 1.64
N PHE A 125 -0.62 13.92 1.35
CA PHE A 125 -1.32 12.84 2.01
C PHE A 125 -0.42 12.21 3.05
N LYS A 126 -0.96 11.87 4.20
CA LYS A 126 -0.21 11.19 5.27
C LYS A 126 -0.80 9.82 5.50
N GLY A 127 0.07 8.83 5.65
CA GLY A 127 -0.31 7.46 5.95
C GLY A 127 0.61 6.84 6.98
N GLN A 128 0.07 5.87 7.71
CA GLN A 128 0.83 5.05 8.63
C GLN A 128 0.56 3.58 8.38
N CYS A 129 1.61 2.78 8.33
CA CYS A 129 1.55 1.33 8.26
C CYS A 129 1.81 0.77 9.65
N GLN A 130 0.94 -0.11 10.11
CA GLN A 130 1.10 -0.88 11.33
C GLN A 130 1.35 -2.33 10.99
N TRP A 131 2.34 -2.95 11.59
CA TRP A 131 2.55 -4.38 11.45
C TRP A 131 1.54 -5.14 12.32
N LEU A 132 0.78 -6.01 11.68
CA LEU A 132 -0.10 -6.94 12.36
C LEU A 132 0.50 -8.33 12.31
N PHE A 133 0.67 -8.96 13.47
CA PHE A 133 1.20 -10.31 13.55
C PHE A 133 0.09 -11.36 13.72
N ARG A 134 0.36 -12.56 13.21
CA ARG A 134 -0.47 -13.76 13.41
C ARG A 134 0.40 -15.00 13.29
N THR A 135 -0.12 -16.14 13.73
CA THR A 135 0.52 -17.42 13.44
C THR A 135 -0.03 -18.06 12.18
N MET A 136 0.81 -18.80 11.45
CA MET A 136 0.44 -19.51 10.23
C MET A 136 1.05 -20.91 10.17
N GLY A 137 0.33 -21.80 9.52
CA GLY A 137 0.73 -23.19 9.31
C GLY A 137 0.65 -24.07 10.57
N PRO A 138 0.89 -25.39 10.43
CA PRO A 138 0.75 -26.36 11.54
C PRO A 138 1.74 -26.12 12.68
N TYR A 139 2.90 -25.54 12.37
CA TYR A 139 3.93 -25.21 13.36
C TYR A 139 3.76 -23.84 14.01
N ARG A 140 2.71 -23.09 13.64
CA ARG A 140 2.40 -21.77 14.20
C ARG A 140 3.54 -20.77 14.11
N TYR A 141 4.14 -20.64 12.94
CA TYR A 141 5.13 -19.60 12.69
C TYR A 141 4.49 -18.21 12.69
N ILE A 142 5.13 -17.26 13.36
CA ILE A 142 4.79 -15.85 13.26
C ILE A 142 5.00 -15.37 11.83
N VAL A 143 3.99 -14.70 11.31
CA VAL A 143 4.05 -13.91 10.08
C VAL A 143 3.44 -12.55 10.33
N LYS A 144 3.87 -11.54 9.56
CA LYS A 144 3.36 -10.18 9.69
C LYS A 144 2.75 -9.70 8.38
N ILE A 145 1.71 -8.90 8.51
CA ILE A 145 1.07 -8.21 7.39
C ILE A 145 1.00 -6.72 7.70
N PRO A 146 1.31 -5.82 6.77
CA PRO A 146 1.14 -4.40 6.99
C PRO A 146 -0.34 -4.02 6.86
N LYS A 147 -0.79 -3.12 7.71
CA LYS A 147 -2.08 -2.45 7.62
C LYS A 147 -1.83 -0.96 7.50
N CYS A 148 -1.91 -0.43 6.28
CA CYS A 148 -1.63 0.98 6.03
C CYS A 148 -2.95 1.76 5.94
N ARG A 149 -3.05 2.84 6.71
CA ARG A 149 -4.25 3.68 6.79
C ARG A 149 -3.87 5.15 6.70
N ALA A 150 -4.81 5.96 6.24
CA ALA A 150 -4.66 7.41 6.23
C ALA A 150 -4.56 7.94 7.65
N LEU A 151 -3.82 9.03 7.83
CA LEU A 151 -3.81 9.79 9.06
C LEU A 151 -4.73 11.00 8.92
N ASN A 152 -5.47 11.33 9.99
CA ASN A 152 -6.23 12.56 10.10
C ASN A 152 -5.31 13.78 10.36
N ALA A 153 -5.89 14.96 10.50
CA ALA A 153 -5.15 16.19 10.77
C ALA A 153 -4.37 16.16 12.10
N ASN A 154 -4.85 15.39 13.08
CA ASN A 154 -4.20 15.23 14.39
C ASN A 154 -3.07 14.19 14.38
N GLY A 155 -2.92 13.44 13.28
CA GLY A 155 -1.96 12.35 13.16
C GLY A 155 -2.48 10.99 13.62
N ASP A 156 -3.78 10.85 13.92
CA ASP A 156 -4.38 9.57 14.29
C ASP A 156 -4.72 8.75 13.05
N MET A 157 -4.56 7.43 13.17
CA MET A 157 -4.88 6.49 12.10
C MET A 157 -6.39 6.39 11.90
N GLU A 158 -6.85 6.59 10.66
CA GLU A 158 -8.24 6.46 10.27
C GLU A 158 -8.59 5.02 9.88
N LYS A 159 -9.90 4.75 9.71
CA LYS A 159 -10.36 3.46 9.20
C LYS A 159 -10.17 3.33 7.68
N ARG A 160 -10.11 4.44 6.95
CA ARG A 160 -9.99 4.46 5.49
C ARG A 160 -8.57 4.13 5.03
N MET A 161 -8.47 3.54 3.86
CA MET A 161 -7.19 3.32 3.18
C MET A 161 -6.52 4.66 2.82
N ILE A 162 -5.19 4.62 2.64
CA ILE A 162 -4.43 5.75 2.12
C ILE A 162 -4.92 6.06 0.70
N GLY A 163 -5.12 7.33 0.42
CA GLY A 163 -5.52 7.80 -0.89
C GLY A 163 -6.39 9.04 -0.83
N GLY A 164 -6.88 9.43 -1.98
CA GLY A 164 -7.69 10.62 -2.12
C GLY A 164 -8.19 10.84 -3.54
N ARG A 165 -8.83 11.99 -3.73
CA ARG A 165 -9.31 12.45 -5.02
C ARG A 165 -8.43 13.59 -5.51
N LEU A 166 -8.03 13.54 -6.75
CA LEU A 166 -7.21 14.53 -7.44
C LEU A 166 -8.06 15.17 -8.55
N HIS A 167 -7.91 16.46 -8.76
CA HIS A 167 -8.63 17.17 -9.81
C HIS A 167 -7.75 17.29 -11.06
N ARG A 168 -8.20 16.79 -12.21
CA ARG A 168 -7.41 16.71 -13.44
C ARG A 168 -6.79 18.04 -13.84
N ASP A 169 -7.58 19.12 -13.86
CA ASP A 169 -7.13 20.43 -14.35
C ASP A 169 -6.04 21.06 -13.48
N LEU A 170 -5.89 20.58 -12.22
CA LEU A 170 -4.91 21.06 -11.26
C LEU A 170 -3.68 20.16 -11.18
N LEU A 171 -3.63 19.05 -11.93
CA LEU A 171 -2.52 18.11 -11.87
C LEU A 171 -1.34 18.52 -12.75
N ALA A 172 -1.58 19.17 -13.91
CA ALA A 172 -0.50 19.51 -14.82
C ALA A 172 0.60 20.30 -14.10
N ASP A 173 1.85 19.81 -14.19
CA ASP A 173 3.05 20.37 -13.56
C ASP A 173 2.97 20.52 -12.03
N SER A 174 2.00 19.86 -11.38
CA SER A 174 1.84 19.86 -9.94
C SER A 174 2.62 18.71 -9.27
N THR A 175 2.69 18.75 -7.93
CA THR A 175 3.25 17.66 -7.11
C THR A 175 2.20 17.13 -6.16
N VAL A 176 2.03 15.81 -6.15
CA VAL A 176 1.23 15.05 -5.18
C VAL A 176 2.20 14.28 -4.29
N LYS A 177 2.15 14.50 -2.99
CA LYS A 177 3.09 13.89 -2.04
C LYS A 177 2.38 12.94 -1.08
N LEU A 178 2.96 11.76 -0.87
CA LEU A 178 2.60 10.82 0.18
C LEU A 178 3.73 10.76 1.22
N VAL A 179 3.40 10.96 2.49
CA VAL A 179 4.32 10.77 3.60
C VAL A 179 3.89 9.51 4.35
N LEU A 180 4.70 8.46 4.27
CA LEU A 180 4.47 7.21 4.99
C LEU A 180 5.28 7.17 6.29
N SER A 181 4.67 6.60 7.31
CA SER A 181 5.31 6.27 8.58
C SER A 181 4.97 4.85 9.00
N VAL A 182 5.70 4.31 9.98
CA VAL A 182 5.42 2.99 10.58
C VAL A 182 5.08 3.19 12.04
N ALA A 183 4.01 2.55 12.49
CA ALA A 183 3.61 2.52 13.90
C ALA A 183 4.68 1.79 14.71
N LYS A 184 4.97 2.27 15.92
CA LYS A 184 5.96 1.66 16.80
C LYS A 184 5.47 0.35 17.39
N GLU A 185 4.18 0.26 17.67
CA GLU A 185 3.57 -0.93 18.26
C GLU A 185 3.00 -1.83 17.17
N GLU A 186 3.20 -3.11 17.35
CA GLU A 186 2.58 -4.16 16.56
C GLU A 186 1.34 -4.68 17.29
N GLU A 187 0.34 -5.12 16.51
CA GLU A 187 -0.90 -5.65 17.05
C GLU A 187 -1.22 -7.02 16.44
N PRO A 188 -2.01 -7.87 17.11
CA PRO A 188 -2.48 -9.09 16.49
C PRO A 188 -3.42 -8.79 15.32
N ALA A 189 -3.26 -9.53 14.23
CA ALA A 189 -4.13 -9.40 13.05
C ALA A 189 -5.59 -9.80 13.35
N VAL A 190 -5.76 -10.70 14.32
CA VAL A 190 -7.06 -11.09 14.89
C VAL A 190 -6.94 -10.89 16.41
N GLY A 191 -7.59 -9.85 16.94
CA GLY A 191 -7.43 -9.42 18.33
C GLY A 191 -7.75 -10.49 19.36
N ASP A 192 -8.81 -11.23 19.13
CA ASP A 192 -9.31 -12.20 20.10
C ASP A 192 -8.46 -13.49 20.20
N ASN A 193 -7.44 -13.65 19.34
CA ASN A 193 -6.52 -14.80 19.36
C ASN A 193 -5.32 -14.60 20.27
N TRP A 194 -5.18 -13.42 20.85
CA TRP A 194 -4.05 -13.02 21.67
C TRP A 194 -4.50 -12.17 22.85
N VAL A 195 -3.84 -12.35 23.98
CA VAL A 195 -4.05 -11.51 25.18
C VAL A 195 -2.81 -10.67 25.42
N LYS A 196 -2.99 -9.36 25.65
CA LYS A 196 -1.90 -8.42 25.97
C LYS A 196 -1.56 -8.48 27.45
N PHE A 197 -0.29 -8.63 27.74
CA PHE A 197 0.32 -8.59 29.08
C PHE A 197 1.40 -7.51 29.11
N PRO A 198 1.91 -7.12 30.29
CA PRO A 198 3.01 -6.15 30.37
C PRO A 198 4.26 -6.57 29.62
N GLN A 199 4.54 -7.89 29.53
CA GLN A 199 5.71 -8.46 28.86
C GLN A 199 5.49 -8.65 27.34
N GLY A 200 4.27 -8.54 26.84
CA GLY A 200 3.91 -8.76 25.44
C GLY A 200 2.61 -9.53 25.27
N TRP A 201 2.46 -10.22 24.15
CA TRP A 201 1.25 -10.92 23.78
C TRP A 201 1.41 -12.42 23.92
N LYS A 202 0.42 -13.08 24.52
CA LYS A 202 0.32 -14.54 24.63
C LYS A 202 -0.78 -15.07 23.72
N ARG A 203 -0.50 -16.20 23.05
CA ARG A 203 -1.43 -16.81 22.09
C ARG A 203 -2.45 -17.70 22.77
N CYS A 204 -3.73 -17.58 22.44
CA CYS A 204 -4.82 -18.43 22.92
C CYS A 204 -4.62 -19.92 22.53
N MET A 205 -5.31 -20.83 23.23
CA MET A 205 -5.08 -22.29 23.17
C MET A 205 -5.44 -22.94 21.83
N GLY A 206 -6.38 -22.41 21.07
CA GLY A 206 -6.96 -23.09 19.91
C GLY A 206 -6.00 -23.42 18.76
N GLU A 207 -6.39 -24.37 17.94
CA GLU A 207 -5.58 -24.89 16.82
C GLU A 207 -5.68 -24.00 15.57
N ASP A 208 -6.89 -23.62 15.19
CA ASP A 208 -7.17 -22.81 14.00
C ASP A 208 -8.35 -21.85 14.23
N LEU A 209 -8.79 -21.13 13.19
CA LEU A 209 -9.85 -20.13 13.30
C LEU A 209 -11.26 -20.74 13.47
N ASP A 210 -11.43 -22.01 13.17
CA ASP A 210 -12.69 -22.73 13.33
C ASP A 210 -12.84 -23.30 14.74
N ASP A 211 -11.74 -23.35 15.51
CA ASP A 211 -11.70 -23.79 16.89
C ASP A 211 -12.08 -22.63 17.83
N ARG A 212 -13.10 -22.84 18.66
CA ARG A 212 -13.54 -21.85 19.66
C ARG A 212 -12.44 -21.44 20.62
N ASP A 213 -11.52 -22.33 20.94
CA ASP A 213 -10.38 -22.07 21.84
C ASP A 213 -9.28 -21.25 21.15
N ALA A 214 -9.33 -21.06 19.81
CA ALA A 214 -8.48 -20.12 19.10
C ALA A 214 -8.74 -18.66 19.49
N PHE A 215 -9.93 -18.41 20.00
CA PHE A 215 -10.35 -17.12 20.51
C PHE A 215 -10.40 -17.23 22.03
N CYS A 216 -9.65 -16.51 22.78
CA CYS A 216 -9.57 -16.57 24.24
C CYS A 216 -10.92 -16.35 24.98
N PHE A 217 -12.03 -16.81 24.41
CA PHE A 217 -13.35 -16.74 25.01
C PHE A 217 -13.44 -17.67 26.21
N GLY A 218 -13.41 -17.06 27.41
CA GLY A 218 -13.52 -17.78 28.67
C GLY A 218 -12.22 -18.41 29.20
N ASN A 219 -11.13 -18.40 28.44
CA ASN A 219 -9.82 -18.86 28.92
C ASN A 219 -8.73 -17.81 28.61
N THR A 220 -8.35 -17.03 29.60
CA THR A 220 -7.28 -16.04 29.55
C THR A 220 -6.10 -16.39 30.45
N THR A 221 -6.00 -17.67 30.87
CA THR A 221 -4.96 -18.18 31.77
C THR A 221 -4.03 -19.18 31.11
N ASP A 222 -4.55 -19.96 30.16
CA ASP A 222 -3.78 -20.98 29.48
C ASP A 222 -3.47 -20.55 28.06
N PHE A 223 -2.22 -20.72 27.61
CA PHE A 223 -1.73 -20.23 26.33
C PHE A 223 -0.92 -21.27 25.58
N LYS A 224 -0.94 -21.22 24.25
CA LYS A 224 -0.12 -22.09 23.39
C LYS A 224 1.15 -21.38 22.93
N PRO A 225 2.27 -22.11 22.85
CA PRO A 225 3.49 -21.59 22.25
C PRO A 225 3.31 -21.38 20.73
N PHE A 226 4.21 -20.62 20.16
CA PHE A 226 4.32 -20.35 18.73
C PHE A 226 5.80 -20.34 18.32
N LYS A 227 6.08 -20.36 17.01
CA LYS A 227 7.45 -20.30 16.49
C LYS A 227 7.76 -18.93 15.90
N MET A 228 8.92 -18.43 16.24
CA MET A 228 9.51 -17.29 15.54
C MET A 228 10.05 -17.71 14.17
N PRO A 229 10.31 -16.77 13.23
CA PRO A 229 10.84 -17.08 11.91
C PRO A 229 12.16 -17.86 11.90
N ASP A 230 12.96 -17.72 12.95
CA ASP A 230 14.22 -18.45 13.16
C ASP A 230 14.04 -19.87 13.74
N GLY A 231 12.79 -20.27 13.97
CA GLY A 231 12.44 -21.61 14.47
C GLY A 231 12.35 -21.74 15.98
N ARG A 232 12.69 -20.71 16.77
CA ARG A 232 12.58 -20.75 18.23
C ARG A 232 11.14 -20.87 18.66
N ASP A 233 10.89 -21.71 19.68
CA ASP A 233 9.60 -21.78 20.37
C ASP A 233 9.50 -20.63 21.37
N CYS A 234 8.40 -19.91 21.33
CA CYS A 234 8.16 -18.72 22.13
C CYS A 234 6.78 -18.79 22.79
N THR A 235 6.67 -18.21 23.98
CA THR A 235 5.41 -18.11 24.74
C THR A 235 4.88 -16.68 24.81
N VAL A 236 5.74 -15.69 24.58
CA VAL A 236 5.40 -14.26 24.59
C VAL A 236 5.97 -13.56 23.35
N TYR A 237 5.13 -12.81 22.65
CA TYR A 237 5.52 -11.99 21.49
C TYR A 237 5.66 -10.51 21.90
N PRO A 238 6.67 -9.75 21.45
CA PRO A 238 7.78 -10.16 20.60
C PRO A 238 9.00 -10.74 21.33
N ASN A 239 9.00 -10.77 22.65
CA ASN A 239 10.17 -11.04 23.49
C ASN A 239 10.59 -12.51 23.55
N CYS A 240 9.77 -13.44 23.05
CA CYS A 240 9.95 -14.88 23.00
C CYS A 240 9.70 -15.61 24.32
N THR A 241 10.21 -15.12 25.44
CA THR A 241 9.99 -15.69 26.77
C THR A 241 9.63 -14.59 27.77
N GLU A 242 8.96 -14.97 28.85
CA GLU A 242 8.79 -14.08 29.99
C GLU A 242 10.16 -13.85 30.62
N GLN A 243 10.53 -12.58 30.84
CA GLN A 243 11.67 -12.28 31.67
C GLN A 243 11.26 -12.64 33.11
N GLU A 244 11.96 -13.57 33.73
CA GLU A 244 11.84 -13.79 35.16
C GLU A 244 12.21 -12.46 35.86
N GLN A 245 11.26 -11.97 36.68
CA GLN A 245 11.47 -10.80 37.54
C GLN A 245 12.31 -11.14 38.72
#